data_a323e2c5a087a3de5ac7e41f92f66333
#
_entry.id   a323e2c5a087a3de5ac7e41f92f66333
#
_cell.length_a   1.000
_cell.length_b   1.000
_cell.length_c   1.000
_cell.angle_alpha   90.00
_cell.angle_beta   90.00
_cell.angle_gamma   90.00
#
_symmetry.space_group_name_H-M   'P 1'
#
loop_
_entity.id
_entity.type
_entity.pdbx_description
1 polymer ?
#
loop_
_entity_poly.entity_id
_entity_poly.type
_entity_poly.pdbx_seq_one_letter_code
_entity_poly.pdbx_strand_id
1 'polypeptide(L)'
;ATLGMLPDKQGVSYGDVYMPMTPMFHVHAWGFPYTATMTGLKQVYPGRYAPDTLLDLIINEKVSITHCVPTILQMVLKEAQDRDKSFDGLKMIIGGSRLTEGLAKAALAQDIEVYTGYGMSETAPLIGLTEFTIDEPEMSVDEDIPRRCMSGKPVMMVDAQVWSTDNKSVGTGADNTGELVL
;
A
#
# COMPACT_ATOMS: atom_id res chain seq x y z
N ALA A 1 -7.68 11.87 -1.11
CA ALA A 1 -7.54 12.85 -0.01
C ALA A 1 -6.71 12.28 1.13
N THR A 2 -7.07 11.12 1.67
CA THR A 2 -6.41 10.51 2.85
C THR A 2 -4.90 10.36 2.70
N LEU A 3 -4.42 9.86 1.56
CA LEU A 3 -2.98 9.64 1.34
C LEU A 3 -2.15 10.91 1.23
N GLY A 4 -2.73 12.00 0.72
CA GLY A 4 -2.06 13.30 0.70
C GLY A 4 -2.00 13.98 2.07
N MET A 5 -2.66 13.42 3.07
CA MET A 5 -2.73 13.93 4.44
C MET A 5 -1.99 13.05 5.43
N LEU A 6 -1.43 11.90 4.97
CA LEU A 6 -0.62 11.04 5.83
C LEU A 6 0.72 11.72 6.13
N PRO A 7 1.17 11.69 7.38
CA PRO A 7 2.50 12.17 7.72
C PRO A 7 3.57 11.25 7.12
N ASP A 8 4.51 11.84 6.44
CA ASP A 8 5.83 11.40 6.05
C ASP A 8 6.07 10.17 5.21
N LYS A 9 6.31 9.00 5.84
CA LYS A 9 6.90 7.86 5.12
C LYS A 9 6.00 7.32 4.01
N GLN A 10 4.68 7.42 4.20
CA GLN A 10 3.69 6.97 3.21
C GLN A 10 3.04 8.12 2.44
N GLY A 11 3.19 9.33 2.94
CA GLY A 11 2.56 10.50 2.38
C GLY A 11 2.93 10.74 0.93
N VAL A 12 1.98 11.32 0.21
CA VAL A 12 2.16 11.77 -1.16
C VAL A 12 2.58 13.23 -1.13
N SER A 13 3.71 13.56 -1.71
CA SER A 13 4.26 14.92 -1.75
C SER A 13 4.36 15.44 -3.17
N TYR A 14 4.37 16.77 -3.31
CA TYR A 14 4.69 17.40 -4.58
C TYR A 14 6.10 16.98 -5.02
N GLY A 15 6.22 16.38 -6.19
CA GLY A 15 7.47 15.82 -6.69
C GLY A 15 7.46 14.29 -6.78
N ASP A 16 6.52 13.62 -6.10
CA ASP A 16 6.31 12.20 -6.31
C ASP A 16 5.82 11.92 -7.74
N VAL A 17 6.21 10.77 -8.26
CA VAL A 17 5.74 10.25 -9.55
C VAL A 17 4.90 9.01 -9.26
N TYR A 18 3.64 9.08 -9.64
CA TYR A 18 2.67 8.03 -9.38
C TYR A 18 2.44 7.13 -10.60
N MET A 19 2.37 5.82 -10.38
CA MET A 19 1.99 4.85 -11.41
C MET A 19 0.97 3.85 -10.87
N PRO A 20 -0.26 3.77 -11.43
CA PRO A 20 -1.22 2.74 -11.04
C PRO A 20 -0.79 1.36 -11.55
N MET A 21 -0.72 0.37 -10.65
CA MET A 21 -0.59 -1.04 -11.01
C MET A 21 -1.83 -1.85 -10.62
N THR A 22 -2.96 -1.19 -10.51
CA THR A 22 -4.29 -1.80 -10.43
C THR A 22 -5.21 -1.22 -11.52
N PRO A 23 -6.13 -2.03 -12.06
CA PRO A 23 -6.99 -1.58 -13.14
C PRO A 23 -7.87 -0.39 -12.78
N MET A 24 -7.99 0.57 -13.70
CA MET A 24 -8.83 1.76 -13.53
C MET A 24 -10.31 1.42 -13.32
N PHE A 25 -10.79 0.30 -13.86
CA PHE A 25 -12.17 -0.16 -13.67
C PHE A 25 -12.42 -0.77 -12.28
N HIS A 26 -11.37 -1.09 -11.52
CA HIS A 26 -11.49 -1.64 -10.17
C HIS A 26 -11.35 -0.52 -9.13
N VAL A 27 -12.50 0.00 -8.68
CA VAL A 27 -12.62 1.13 -7.72
C VAL A 27 -11.72 2.30 -8.12
N HIS A 28 -11.68 2.62 -9.44
CA HIS A 28 -10.88 3.70 -10.02
C HIS A 28 -9.39 3.63 -9.61
N ALA A 29 -8.77 2.45 -9.73
CA ALA A 29 -7.41 2.20 -9.24
C ALA A 29 -7.25 2.67 -7.77
N TRP A 30 -8.19 2.26 -6.93
CA TRP A 30 -8.27 2.58 -5.49
C TRP A 30 -8.32 4.07 -5.17
N GLY A 31 -8.81 4.89 -6.11
CA GLY A 31 -8.94 6.33 -5.93
C GLY A 31 -7.63 7.13 -6.01
N PHE A 32 -6.50 6.48 -6.18
CA PHE A 32 -5.19 7.13 -6.27
C PHE A 32 -5.04 8.15 -7.40
N PRO A 33 -5.57 7.92 -8.63
CA PRO A 33 -5.49 8.92 -9.69
C PRO A 33 -6.13 10.25 -9.32
N TYR A 34 -7.19 10.23 -8.51
CA TYR A 34 -7.80 11.46 -8.01
C TYR A 34 -6.88 12.17 -7.03
N THR A 35 -6.27 11.44 -6.10
CA THR A 35 -5.28 12.01 -5.17
C THR A 35 -4.10 12.60 -5.94
N ALA A 36 -3.55 11.85 -6.89
CA ALA A 36 -2.45 12.31 -7.73
C ALA A 36 -2.79 13.58 -8.53
N THR A 37 -4.02 13.67 -9.03
CA THR A 37 -4.51 14.87 -9.73
C THR A 37 -4.67 16.05 -8.78
N MET A 38 -5.24 15.83 -7.60
CA MET A 38 -5.44 16.89 -6.59
C MET A 38 -4.13 17.45 -6.05
N THR A 39 -3.10 16.62 -5.94
CA THR A 39 -1.77 17.00 -5.45
C THR A 39 -0.81 17.41 -6.56
N GLY A 40 -1.24 17.35 -7.82
CA GLY A 40 -0.44 17.78 -8.98
C GLY A 40 0.73 16.85 -9.31
N LEU A 41 0.63 15.55 -8.99
CA LEU A 41 1.68 14.59 -9.27
C LEU A 41 1.80 14.30 -10.78
N LYS A 42 3.02 14.00 -11.21
CA LYS A 42 3.22 13.31 -12.49
C LYS A 42 2.59 11.92 -12.41
N GLN A 43 1.79 11.57 -13.41
CA GLN A 43 1.13 10.28 -13.50
C GLN A 43 1.63 9.50 -14.70
N VAL A 44 2.07 8.26 -14.48
CA VAL A 44 2.56 7.34 -15.51
C VAL A 44 1.58 6.17 -15.63
N TYR A 45 1.02 5.97 -16.82
CA TYR A 45 0.03 4.91 -17.05
C TYR A 45 0.66 3.77 -17.85
N PRO A 46 0.85 2.58 -17.28
CA PRO A 46 1.62 1.51 -17.91
C PRO A 46 0.88 0.77 -19.03
N GLY A 47 -0.44 0.97 -19.16
CA GLY A 47 -1.24 0.21 -20.11
C GLY A 47 -1.35 -1.26 -19.70
N ARG A 48 -0.62 -2.13 -20.35
CA ARG A 48 -0.55 -3.56 -19.98
C ARG A 48 0.40 -3.77 -18.81
N TYR A 49 -0.01 -4.62 -17.86
CA TYR A 49 0.84 -4.99 -16.72
C TYR A 49 1.80 -6.14 -17.07
N ALA A 50 2.72 -5.86 -17.99
CA ALA A 50 3.82 -6.76 -18.32
C ALA A 50 5.01 -6.43 -17.41
N PRO A 51 5.68 -7.43 -16.78
CA PRO A 51 6.73 -7.18 -15.79
C PRO A 51 7.87 -6.30 -16.29
N ASP A 52 8.32 -6.55 -17.50
CA ASP A 52 9.37 -5.77 -18.19
C ASP A 52 8.97 -4.30 -18.37
N THR A 53 7.76 -4.07 -18.88
CA THR A 53 7.22 -2.73 -19.08
C THR A 53 7.05 -1.98 -17.76
N LEU A 54 6.53 -2.66 -16.71
CA LEU A 54 6.37 -2.07 -15.38
C LEU A 54 7.73 -1.65 -14.82
N LEU A 55 8.73 -2.53 -14.86
CA LEU A 55 10.06 -2.25 -14.34
C LEU A 55 10.73 -1.10 -15.12
N ASP A 56 10.66 -1.11 -16.44
CA ASP A 56 11.23 -0.04 -17.28
C ASP A 56 10.59 1.32 -16.98
N LEU A 57 9.28 1.37 -16.80
CA LEU A 57 8.60 2.61 -16.45
C LEU A 57 8.95 3.08 -15.03
N ILE A 58 9.02 2.17 -14.05
CA ILE A 58 9.42 2.53 -12.69
C ILE A 58 10.79 3.21 -12.71
N ILE A 59 11.76 2.63 -13.40
CA ILE A 59 13.13 3.14 -13.45
C ILE A 59 13.23 4.41 -14.28
N ASN A 60 12.73 4.40 -15.52
CA ASN A 60 12.94 5.49 -16.47
C ASN A 60 12.15 6.75 -16.12
N GLU A 61 10.93 6.58 -15.58
CA GLU A 61 10.07 7.68 -15.18
C GLU A 61 10.27 8.10 -13.70
N LYS A 62 11.14 7.38 -12.97
CA LYS A 62 11.43 7.58 -11.55
C LYS A 62 10.16 7.54 -10.70
N VAL A 63 9.38 6.48 -10.89
CA VAL A 63 8.16 6.27 -10.10
C VAL A 63 8.53 6.12 -8.63
N SER A 64 7.95 6.95 -7.78
CA SER A 64 8.22 6.96 -6.34
C SER A 64 7.08 6.40 -5.49
N ILE A 65 5.86 6.36 -6.06
CA ILE A 65 4.71 5.77 -5.37
C ILE A 65 3.81 4.99 -6.31
N THR A 66 3.39 3.83 -5.86
CA THR A 66 2.48 2.95 -6.58
C THR A 66 1.62 2.12 -5.63
N HIS A 67 0.71 1.34 -6.18
CA HIS A 67 -0.08 0.37 -5.44
C HIS A 67 -0.41 -0.84 -6.31
N CYS A 68 -0.46 -2.01 -5.71
CA CYS A 68 -0.80 -3.23 -6.45
C CYS A 68 -1.28 -4.35 -5.52
N VAL A 69 -1.63 -5.47 -6.13
CA VAL A 69 -1.86 -6.74 -5.42
C VAL A 69 -0.54 -7.50 -5.26
N PRO A 70 -0.41 -8.40 -4.27
CA PRO A 70 0.84 -9.13 -4.00
C PRO A 70 1.42 -9.86 -5.20
N THR A 71 0.59 -10.38 -6.10
CA THR A 71 1.06 -11.07 -7.32
C THR A 71 1.81 -10.15 -8.27
N ILE A 72 1.40 -8.90 -8.41
CA ILE A 72 2.10 -7.91 -9.23
C ILE A 72 3.44 -7.53 -8.58
N LEU A 73 3.45 -7.30 -7.26
CA LEU A 73 4.70 -7.08 -6.53
C LEU A 73 5.69 -8.22 -6.78
N GLN A 74 5.24 -9.48 -6.65
CA GLN A 74 6.10 -10.64 -6.89
C GLN A 74 6.66 -10.67 -8.32
N MET A 75 5.84 -10.33 -9.32
CA MET A 75 6.28 -10.27 -10.72
C MET A 75 7.35 -9.18 -10.93
N VAL A 76 7.15 -8.00 -10.36
CA VAL A 76 8.10 -6.88 -10.47
C VAL A 76 9.42 -7.18 -9.76
N LEU A 77 9.37 -7.77 -8.56
CA LEU A 77 10.58 -8.19 -7.83
C LEU A 77 11.39 -9.22 -8.61
N LYS A 78 10.70 -10.21 -9.18
CA LYS A 78 11.36 -11.23 -9.99
C LYS A 78 12.03 -10.63 -11.22
N GLU A 79 11.33 -9.77 -11.96
CA GLU A 79 11.86 -9.10 -13.13
C GLU A 79 13.08 -8.23 -12.80
N ALA A 80 13.02 -7.51 -11.67
CA ALA A 80 14.15 -6.71 -11.19
C ALA A 80 15.36 -7.58 -10.85
N GLN A 81 15.15 -8.72 -10.19
CA GLN A 81 16.21 -9.68 -9.88
C GLN A 81 16.80 -10.28 -11.15
N ASP A 82 15.97 -10.72 -12.11
CA ASP A 82 16.43 -11.35 -13.37
C ASP A 82 17.25 -10.36 -14.22
N ARG A 83 17.03 -9.05 -14.09
CA ARG A 83 17.70 -7.98 -14.83
C ARG A 83 18.77 -7.24 -14.02
N ASP A 84 19.07 -7.67 -12.82
CA ASP A 84 20.02 -7.01 -11.90
C ASP A 84 19.70 -5.51 -11.71
N LYS A 85 18.45 -5.22 -11.39
CA LYS A 85 17.94 -3.89 -11.11
C LYS A 85 17.50 -3.77 -9.67
N SER A 86 17.62 -2.56 -9.12
CA SER A 86 17.12 -2.17 -7.80
C SER A 86 16.22 -0.95 -7.92
N PHE A 87 15.43 -0.73 -6.87
CA PHE A 87 14.58 0.44 -6.76
C PHE A 87 15.27 1.51 -5.89
N ASP A 88 14.73 2.70 -5.88
CA ASP A 88 15.27 3.85 -5.12
C ASP A 88 14.14 4.38 -4.20
N GLY A 89 13.92 3.69 -3.09
CA GLY A 89 12.92 4.07 -2.10
C GLY A 89 11.47 4.07 -2.62
N LEU A 90 11.12 3.15 -3.53
CA LEU A 90 9.78 3.07 -4.10
C LEU A 90 8.74 2.76 -3.01
N LYS A 91 7.79 3.65 -2.79
CA LYS A 91 6.66 3.42 -1.88
C LYS A 91 5.58 2.59 -2.58
N MET A 92 5.17 1.48 -1.96
CA MET A 92 4.19 0.58 -2.57
C MET A 92 3.11 0.15 -1.57
N ILE A 93 1.85 0.51 -1.85
CA ILE A 93 0.70 0.08 -1.07
C ILE A 93 0.17 -1.22 -1.64
N ILE A 94 0.14 -2.25 -0.81
CA ILE A 94 -0.30 -3.59 -1.16
C ILE A 94 -1.68 -3.85 -0.59
N GLY A 95 -2.61 -4.23 -1.44
CA GLY A 95 -3.99 -4.51 -1.03
C GLY A 95 -4.65 -5.58 -1.91
N GLY A 96 -5.96 -5.78 -1.74
CA GLY A 96 -6.72 -6.79 -2.47
C GLY A 96 -6.52 -8.22 -1.99
N SER A 97 -5.39 -8.53 -1.35
CA SER A 97 -5.14 -9.77 -0.61
C SER A 97 -3.98 -9.55 0.37
N ARG A 98 -3.78 -10.54 1.25
CA ARG A 98 -2.78 -10.44 2.33
C ARG A 98 -1.36 -10.35 1.77
N LEU A 99 -0.61 -9.34 2.22
CA LEU A 99 0.85 -9.28 2.08
C LEU A 99 1.48 -10.29 3.05
N THR A 100 2.29 -11.21 2.54
CA THR A 100 3.03 -12.16 3.39
C THR A 100 4.35 -11.55 3.86
N GLU A 101 4.81 -11.95 5.05
CA GLU A 101 6.08 -11.48 5.59
C GLU A 101 7.27 -11.78 4.67
N GLY A 102 7.28 -12.96 4.02
CA GLY A 102 8.33 -13.31 3.06
C GLY A 102 8.38 -12.36 1.86
N LEU A 103 7.21 -11.94 1.36
CA LEU A 103 7.13 -10.99 0.24
C LEU A 103 7.49 -9.57 0.70
N ALA A 104 7.10 -9.18 1.91
CA ALA A 104 7.52 -7.90 2.50
C ALA A 104 9.04 -7.83 2.67
N LYS A 105 9.66 -8.90 3.20
CA LYS A 105 11.14 -9.02 3.31
C LYS A 105 11.83 -8.88 1.95
N ALA A 106 11.31 -9.56 0.94
CA ALA A 106 11.87 -9.50 -0.42
C ALA A 106 11.77 -8.10 -1.02
N ALA A 107 10.68 -7.38 -0.77
CA ALA A 107 10.49 -6.01 -1.23
C ALA A 107 11.46 -5.04 -0.54
N LEU A 108 11.54 -5.08 0.79
CA LEU A 108 12.46 -4.25 1.56
C LEU A 108 13.93 -4.49 1.18
N ALA A 109 14.30 -5.74 0.90
CA ALA A 109 15.66 -6.08 0.45
C ALA A 109 16.01 -5.49 -0.92
N GLN A 110 15.03 -5.02 -1.70
CA GLN A 110 15.22 -4.33 -2.98
C GLN A 110 14.85 -2.84 -2.91
N ASP A 111 14.85 -2.26 -1.70
CA ASP A 111 14.56 -0.85 -1.45
C ASP A 111 13.14 -0.43 -1.89
N ILE A 112 12.17 -1.32 -1.67
CA ILE A 112 10.75 -1.03 -1.81
C ILE A 112 10.11 -0.92 -0.44
N GLU A 113 9.62 0.26 -0.08
CA GLU A 113 8.85 0.51 1.12
C GLU A 113 7.40 0.03 0.95
N VAL A 114 7.09 -1.16 1.49
CA VAL A 114 5.75 -1.75 1.36
C VAL A 114 4.87 -1.47 2.57
N TYR A 115 3.60 -1.21 2.29
CA TYR A 115 2.55 -0.94 3.27
C TYR A 115 1.29 -1.71 2.90
N THR A 116 0.56 -2.25 3.88
CA THR A 116 -0.72 -2.92 3.60
C THR A 116 -1.87 -1.94 3.66
N GLY A 117 -2.69 -1.93 2.62
CA GLY A 117 -4.00 -1.27 2.60
C GLY A 117 -5.13 -2.31 2.60
N TYR A 118 -6.15 -2.08 3.41
CA TYR A 118 -7.34 -2.91 3.48
C TYR A 118 -8.60 -2.12 3.14
N GLY A 119 -9.46 -2.73 2.34
CA GLY A 119 -10.74 -2.13 1.97
C GLY A 119 -11.52 -2.96 0.97
N MET A 120 -12.65 -2.43 0.53
CA MET A 120 -13.55 -3.05 -0.42
C MET A 120 -14.24 -2.00 -1.28
N SER A 121 -14.92 -2.40 -2.36
CA SER A 121 -15.58 -1.45 -3.27
C SER A 121 -16.64 -0.61 -2.56
N GLU A 122 -17.34 -1.21 -1.60
CA GLU A 122 -18.40 -0.59 -0.79
C GLU A 122 -17.89 0.51 0.12
N THR A 123 -16.60 0.56 0.39
CA THR A 123 -15.96 1.55 1.28
C THR A 123 -15.13 2.61 0.55
N ALA A 124 -15.20 2.65 -0.77
CA ALA A 124 -14.66 3.66 -1.70
C ALA A 124 -13.14 3.96 -1.61
N PRO A 125 -12.23 3.02 -1.59
CA PRO A 125 -12.22 1.63 -1.17
C PRO A 125 -11.58 1.37 0.19
N LEU A 126 -10.86 2.39 0.78
CA LEU A 126 -9.91 2.18 1.86
C LEU A 126 -10.59 2.27 3.23
N ILE A 127 -10.46 1.22 4.02
CA ILE A 127 -10.89 1.16 5.42
C ILE A 127 -9.70 1.39 6.35
N GLY A 128 -8.60 0.68 6.10
CA GLY A 128 -7.41 0.71 6.94
C GLY A 128 -6.12 0.76 6.13
N LEU A 129 -5.11 1.32 6.75
CA LEU A 129 -3.76 1.42 6.19
C LEU A 129 -2.73 1.22 7.31
N THR A 130 -1.68 0.47 7.00
CA THR A 130 -0.51 0.43 7.89
C THR A 130 0.12 1.82 7.90
N GLU A 131 0.28 2.42 9.07
CA GLU A 131 0.88 3.74 9.25
C GLU A 131 2.20 3.64 10.00
N PHE A 132 3.16 4.46 9.59
CA PHE A 132 4.41 4.71 10.28
C PHE A 132 4.54 6.21 10.51
N THR A 133 4.63 6.63 11.75
CA THR A 133 4.79 8.05 12.08
C THR A 133 6.27 8.44 12.15
N ILE A 134 6.58 9.73 11.98
CA ILE A 134 7.96 10.26 12.01
C ILE A 134 8.65 9.96 13.34
N ASP A 135 7.89 10.10 14.43
CA ASP A 135 8.41 10.03 15.79
C ASP A 135 8.45 8.59 16.34
N GLU A 136 8.16 7.59 15.51
CA GLU A 136 8.27 6.21 15.97
C GLU A 136 9.75 5.81 16.10
N PRO A 137 10.10 5.13 17.20
CA PRO A 137 11.45 4.60 17.36
C PRO A 137 11.76 3.63 16.21
N GLU A 138 13.03 3.57 15.81
CA GLU A 138 13.48 2.55 14.87
C GLU A 138 13.16 1.16 15.44
N MET A 139 12.37 0.40 14.68
CA MET A 139 12.05 -0.98 15.01
C MET A 139 13.07 -1.92 14.38
N SER A 140 13.28 -3.05 15.02
CA SER A 140 14.02 -4.13 14.37
C SER A 140 13.24 -4.64 13.14
N VAL A 141 13.95 -5.22 12.19
CA VAL A 141 13.33 -5.81 10.98
C VAL A 141 12.27 -6.85 11.35
N ASP A 142 12.49 -7.61 12.43
CA ASP A 142 11.57 -8.65 12.90
C ASP A 142 10.28 -8.09 13.52
N GLU A 143 10.28 -6.85 14.01
CA GLU A 143 9.09 -6.15 14.50
C GLU A 143 8.39 -5.37 13.38
N ASP A 144 9.14 -4.75 12.49
CA ASP A 144 8.64 -3.93 11.39
C ASP A 144 7.86 -4.77 10.36
N ILE A 145 8.36 -5.94 9.99
CA ILE A 145 7.75 -6.78 8.95
C ILE A 145 6.35 -7.26 9.29
N PRO A 146 6.08 -7.87 10.48
CA PRO A 146 4.72 -8.23 10.86
C PRO A 146 3.76 -7.05 10.83
N ARG A 147 4.22 -5.88 11.28
CA ARG A 147 3.42 -4.64 11.26
C ARG A 147 3.05 -4.22 9.84
N ARG A 148 3.99 -4.24 8.89
CA ARG A 148 3.74 -3.93 7.48
C ARG A 148 2.69 -4.85 6.85
N CYS A 149 2.54 -6.06 7.36
CA CYS A 149 1.58 -7.06 6.88
C CYS A 149 0.20 -6.98 7.54
N MET A 150 0.01 -6.09 8.51
CA MET A 150 -1.29 -5.85 9.15
C MET A 150 -2.15 -4.91 8.30
N SER A 151 -3.48 -5.01 8.44
CA SER A 151 -4.44 -4.12 7.78
C SER A 151 -4.38 -2.68 8.27
N GLY A 152 -3.60 -2.41 9.29
CA GLY A 152 -3.33 -1.09 9.82
C GLY A 152 -4.45 -0.49 10.68
N LYS A 153 -4.46 0.82 10.76
CA LYS A 153 -5.47 1.60 11.50
C LYS A 153 -6.56 2.07 10.54
N PRO A 154 -7.79 2.29 11.04
CA PRO A 154 -8.82 2.94 10.25
C PRO A 154 -8.33 4.29 9.71
N VAL A 155 -8.58 4.53 8.43
CA VAL A 155 -8.21 5.80 7.81
C VAL A 155 -9.17 6.92 8.25
N MET A 156 -8.75 8.17 8.03
CA MET A 156 -9.57 9.34 8.37
C MET A 156 -10.99 9.21 7.80
N MET A 157 -11.98 9.58 8.62
CA MET A 157 -13.42 9.50 8.34
C MET A 157 -14.02 8.09 8.30
N VAL A 158 -13.28 7.07 8.71
CA VAL A 158 -13.78 5.71 8.88
C VAL A 158 -13.90 5.41 10.37
N ASP A 159 -15.11 5.11 10.82
CA ASP A 159 -15.37 4.57 12.16
C ASP A 159 -15.50 3.05 12.04
N ALA A 160 -14.43 2.34 12.36
CA ALA A 160 -14.37 0.90 12.24
C ALA A 160 -14.31 0.26 13.63
N GLN A 161 -15.19 -0.69 13.87
CA GLN A 161 -15.28 -1.41 15.14
C GLN A 161 -15.29 -2.93 14.89
N VAL A 162 -14.83 -3.69 15.86
CA VAL A 162 -14.98 -5.15 15.86
C VAL A 162 -16.10 -5.52 16.83
N TRP A 163 -17.09 -6.25 16.34
CA TRP A 163 -18.25 -6.65 17.11
C TRP A 163 -18.30 -8.17 17.31
N SER A 164 -18.61 -8.56 18.52
CA SER A 164 -18.87 -9.97 18.84
C SER A 164 -20.18 -10.46 18.25
N THR A 165 -20.41 -11.76 18.30
CA THR A 165 -21.67 -12.40 17.87
C THR A 165 -22.89 -11.90 18.64
N ASP A 166 -22.70 -11.31 19.81
CA ASP A 166 -23.76 -10.70 20.63
C ASP A 166 -24.05 -9.23 20.28
N ASN A 167 -23.55 -8.75 19.13
CA ASN A 167 -23.66 -7.36 18.68
C ASN A 167 -23.10 -6.34 19.68
N LYS A 168 -21.99 -6.68 20.34
CA LYS A 168 -21.27 -5.76 21.24
C LYS A 168 -19.90 -5.47 20.68
N SER A 169 -19.50 -4.21 20.71
CA SER A 169 -18.14 -3.83 20.41
C SER A 169 -17.18 -4.56 21.36
N VAL A 170 -16.19 -5.24 20.78
CA VAL A 170 -15.08 -5.82 21.55
C VAL A 170 -13.92 -4.84 21.52
N GLY A 171 -13.18 -4.75 22.62
CA GLY A 171 -12.02 -3.88 22.69
C GLY A 171 -10.90 -4.31 21.73
N THR A 172 -9.84 -3.52 21.67
CA THR A 172 -8.61 -3.86 20.94
C THR A 172 -7.82 -4.94 21.68
N GLY A 173 -7.21 -5.87 20.94
CA GLY A 173 -6.35 -6.92 21.48
C GLY A 173 -6.41 -8.19 20.62
N ALA A 174 -5.35 -8.97 20.64
CA ALA A 174 -5.20 -10.17 19.81
C ALA A 174 -6.28 -11.25 20.10
N ASP A 175 -6.82 -11.28 21.31
CA ASP A 175 -7.84 -12.24 21.74
C ASP A 175 -9.27 -11.76 21.42
N ASN A 176 -9.43 -10.50 21.00
CA ASN A 176 -10.72 -9.89 20.68
C ASN A 176 -11.01 -10.07 19.20
N THR A 177 -11.71 -11.13 18.84
CA THR A 177 -12.10 -11.45 17.48
C THR A 177 -13.61 -11.22 17.27
N GLY A 178 -13.98 -10.80 16.05
CA GLY A 178 -15.37 -10.56 15.71
C GLY A 178 -15.54 -10.09 14.28
N GLU A 179 -16.71 -9.57 13.98
CA GLU A 179 -17.05 -8.99 12.69
C GLU A 179 -16.60 -7.52 12.63
N LEU A 180 -15.98 -7.15 11.51
CA LEU A 180 -15.66 -5.74 11.26
C LEU A 180 -16.93 -5.00 10.84
N VAL A 181 -17.29 -3.98 11.60
CA VAL A 181 -18.45 -3.11 11.38
C VAL A 181 -17.97 -1.68 11.10
N LEU A 182 -18.60 -1.03 10.14
CA LEU A 182 -18.29 0.34 9.68
C LEU A 182 -19.50 1.24 9.89
#